data_c4be3354a10e2df11944697cef64bb74
#
_entry.id   c4be3354a10e2df11944697cef64bb74
#
_cell.length_a   1.000
_cell.length_b   1.000
_cell.length_c   1.000
_cell.angle_alpha   90.00
_cell.angle_beta   90.00
_cell.angle_gamma   90.00
#
_symmetry.space_group_name_H-M   'P 1'
#
loop_
_entity.id
_entity.type
_entity.pdbx_description
1 polymer ?
#
loop_
_entity_poly.entity_id
_entity_poly.type
_entity_poly.pdbx_seq_one_letter_code
_entity_poly.pdbx_strand_id
1 'polypeptide(L)'
;MSEEILIGPRKLTRFERARIIGARALQVSLGAPILAEIPDSMSDPVDISLAELEGNVLPMTLRRALPDKTYQDIPLAILMAEKGN
;
A
#
# COMPACT_ATOMS: atom_id res chain seq x y z
N MET A 1 12.26 12.04 10.38
CA MET A 1 11.71 11.59 11.65
C MET A 1 10.67 10.53 11.40
N SER A 2 10.75 9.40 12.09
CA SER A 2 9.81 8.33 11.88
C SER A 2 8.56 8.55 12.71
N GLU A 3 7.43 8.16 12.15
CA GLU A 3 6.14 8.26 12.81
C GLU A 3 5.96 7.06 13.72
N GLU A 4 5.40 7.29 14.91
CA GLU A 4 5.15 6.20 15.83
C GLU A 4 3.87 5.48 15.44
N ILE A 5 3.92 4.15 15.40
CA ILE A 5 2.76 3.33 15.08
C ILE A 5 2.15 2.84 16.37
N LEU A 6 0.95 3.33 16.69
CA LEU A 6 0.28 3.04 17.93
C LEU A 6 -0.70 1.89 17.82
N ILE A 7 -1.20 1.60 16.63
CA ILE A 7 -2.19 0.55 16.42
C ILE A 7 -1.64 -0.45 15.43
N GLY A 8 -1.46 -1.68 15.88
CA GLY A 8 -1.03 -2.79 15.04
C GLY A 8 0.46 -2.84 14.78
N PRO A 9 0.89 -3.78 13.94
CA PRO A 9 2.32 -4.00 13.69
C PRO A 9 2.95 -2.89 12.84
N ARG A 10 4.26 -2.82 12.83
CA ARG A 10 5.00 -1.80 12.10
C ARG A 10 5.16 -2.13 10.62
N LYS A 11 4.45 -3.12 10.13
CA LYS A 11 4.45 -3.49 8.71
C LYS A 11 3.05 -3.86 8.29
N LEU A 12 2.81 -3.93 6.99
CA LEU A 12 1.51 -4.32 6.46
C LEU A 12 1.21 -5.76 6.84
N THR A 13 -0.03 -6.00 7.30
CA THR A 13 -0.50 -7.38 7.40
C THR A 13 -0.82 -7.89 6.00
N ARG A 14 -0.92 -9.23 5.85
CA ARG A 14 -1.23 -9.80 4.56
C ARG A 14 -2.61 -9.36 4.06
N PHE A 15 -3.56 -9.16 4.97
CA PHE A 15 -4.90 -8.71 4.58
C PHE A 15 -4.88 -7.26 4.10
N GLU A 16 -4.13 -6.40 4.80
CA GLU A 16 -3.98 -5.01 4.39
C GLU A 16 -3.30 -4.92 3.03
N ARG A 17 -2.26 -5.71 2.83
CA ARG A 17 -1.54 -5.75 1.56
C ARG A 17 -2.46 -6.17 0.41
N ALA A 18 -3.26 -7.22 0.62
CA ALA A 18 -4.18 -7.69 -0.41
C ALA A 18 -5.22 -6.64 -0.76
N ARG A 19 -5.74 -5.92 0.23
CA ARG A 19 -6.73 -4.88 0.01
C ARG A 19 -6.16 -3.70 -0.76
N ILE A 20 -4.93 -3.30 -0.44
CA ILE A 20 -4.27 -2.21 -1.14
C ILE A 20 -4.03 -2.58 -2.60
N ILE A 21 -3.52 -3.78 -2.84
CA ILE A 21 -3.27 -4.25 -4.20
C ILE A 21 -4.57 -4.31 -4.99
N GLY A 22 -5.64 -4.82 -4.39
CA GLY A 22 -6.94 -4.89 -5.05
C GLY A 22 -7.50 -3.51 -5.40
N ALA A 23 -7.42 -2.58 -4.45
CA ALA A 23 -7.91 -1.22 -4.69
C ALA A 23 -7.09 -0.51 -5.77
N ARG A 24 -5.77 -0.66 -5.74
CA ARG A 24 -4.91 -0.03 -6.73
C ARG A 24 -5.10 -0.65 -8.11
N ALA A 25 -5.25 -1.98 -8.17
CA ALA A 25 -5.49 -2.66 -9.43
C ALA A 25 -6.77 -2.17 -10.10
N LEU A 26 -7.80 -1.91 -9.32
CA LEU A 26 -9.03 -1.34 -9.85
C LEU A 26 -8.77 0.04 -10.45
N GLN A 27 -8.04 0.90 -9.75
CA GLN A 27 -7.69 2.22 -10.26
C GLN A 27 -6.92 2.12 -11.58
N VAL A 28 -5.94 1.23 -11.63
CA VAL A 28 -5.13 1.04 -12.84
C VAL A 28 -6.00 0.57 -13.99
N SER A 29 -6.91 -0.37 -13.73
CA SER A 29 -7.80 -0.88 -14.78
C SER A 29 -8.75 0.19 -15.30
N LEU A 30 -9.01 1.22 -14.51
CA LEU A 30 -9.86 2.34 -14.90
C LEU A 30 -9.07 3.49 -15.52
N GLY A 31 -7.77 3.31 -15.75
CA GLY A 31 -6.96 4.29 -16.46
C GLY A 31 -6.12 5.21 -15.60
N ALA A 32 -5.95 4.92 -14.31
CA ALA A 32 -5.10 5.75 -13.47
C ALA A 32 -3.66 5.75 -13.98
N PRO A 33 -2.93 6.85 -13.85
CA PRO A 33 -1.51 6.89 -14.24
C PRO A 33 -0.69 5.88 -13.45
N ILE A 34 0.24 5.22 -14.14
CA ILE A 34 1.14 4.26 -13.50
C ILE A 34 2.30 5.03 -12.90
N LEU A 35 2.60 4.75 -11.62
CA LEU A 35 3.56 5.52 -10.84
C LEU A 35 4.95 4.91 -10.81
N ALA A 36 5.08 3.62 -11.14
CA ALA A 36 6.37 2.94 -11.16
C ALA A 36 6.86 2.77 -12.59
N GLU A 37 8.18 2.66 -12.75
CA GLU A 37 8.74 2.26 -14.02
C GLU A 37 8.58 0.75 -14.15
N ILE A 38 7.87 0.32 -15.20
CA ILE A 38 7.58 -1.08 -15.43
C ILE A 38 7.93 -1.45 -16.87
N PRO A 39 8.20 -2.73 -17.14
CA PRO A 39 8.43 -3.16 -18.54
C PRO A 39 7.17 -2.96 -19.37
N ASP A 40 7.36 -2.68 -20.66
CA ASP A 40 6.23 -2.52 -21.57
C ASP A 40 5.37 -3.77 -21.66
N SER A 41 5.96 -4.93 -21.39
CA SER A 41 5.24 -6.20 -21.40
C SER A 41 4.32 -6.38 -20.20
N MET A 42 4.45 -5.57 -19.15
CA MET A 42 3.63 -5.71 -17.96
C MET A 42 2.33 -4.93 -18.14
N SER A 43 1.23 -5.64 -18.29
CA SER A 43 -0.07 -5.01 -18.52
C SER A 43 -1.14 -5.41 -17.52
N ASP A 44 -0.90 -6.45 -16.71
CA ASP A 44 -1.89 -6.90 -15.74
C ASP A 44 -1.96 -5.88 -14.59
N PRO A 45 -3.15 -5.33 -14.30
CA PRO A 45 -3.27 -4.33 -13.23
C PRO A 45 -2.78 -4.82 -11.86
N VAL A 46 -2.91 -6.10 -11.56
CA VAL A 46 -2.43 -6.65 -10.29
C VAL A 46 -0.91 -6.63 -10.25
N ASP A 47 -0.26 -7.05 -11.35
CA ASP A 47 1.21 -7.03 -11.43
C ASP A 47 1.75 -5.61 -11.34
N ILE A 48 1.09 -4.66 -12.00
CA ILE A 48 1.47 -3.25 -11.94
C ILE A 48 1.33 -2.74 -10.51
N SER A 49 0.22 -3.05 -9.86
CA SER A 49 -0.01 -2.59 -8.49
C SER A 49 1.01 -3.17 -7.52
N LEU A 50 1.37 -4.43 -7.71
CA LEU A 50 2.38 -5.07 -6.88
C LEU A 50 3.75 -4.39 -7.07
N ALA A 51 4.11 -4.07 -8.29
CA ALA A 51 5.36 -3.37 -8.58
C ALA A 51 5.37 -1.99 -7.93
N GLU A 52 4.24 -1.28 -7.97
CA GLU A 52 4.14 0.03 -7.33
C GLU A 52 4.25 -0.06 -5.82
N LEU A 53 3.62 -1.07 -5.23
CA LEU A 53 3.69 -1.26 -3.78
C LEU A 53 5.11 -1.57 -3.36
N GLU A 54 5.77 -2.49 -4.05
CA GLU A 54 7.14 -2.88 -3.72
C GLU A 54 8.14 -1.76 -3.98
N GLY A 55 7.84 -0.90 -4.93
CA GLY A 55 8.67 0.28 -5.21
C GLY A 55 8.41 1.43 -4.26
N ASN A 56 7.46 1.28 -3.34
CA ASN A 56 7.11 2.30 -2.34
C ASN A 56 6.74 3.64 -2.98
N VAL A 57 5.99 3.60 -4.08
CA VAL A 57 5.60 4.81 -4.80
C VAL A 57 4.12 5.15 -4.63
N LEU A 58 3.36 4.34 -3.88
CA LEU A 58 1.93 4.58 -3.71
C LEU A 58 1.68 5.65 -2.65
N PRO A 59 1.03 6.76 -3.00
CA PRO A 59 0.72 7.83 -2.04
C PRO A 59 -0.57 7.51 -1.29
N MET A 60 -0.59 6.40 -0.57
CA MET A 60 -1.77 5.93 0.13
C MET A 60 -1.55 5.95 1.62
N THR A 61 -2.64 6.10 2.36
CA THR A 61 -2.65 6.06 3.81
C THR A 61 -3.57 4.94 4.27
N LEU A 62 -3.09 4.15 5.21
CA LEU A 62 -3.86 3.05 5.76
C LEU A 62 -4.48 3.49 7.09
N ARG A 63 -5.78 3.32 7.22
CA ARG A 63 -6.46 3.59 8.50
C ARG A 63 -6.62 2.30 9.27
N ARG A 64 -6.06 2.27 10.48
CA ARG A 64 -6.26 1.19 11.44
C ARG A 64 -7.18 1.69 12.53
N ALA A 65 -8.25 0.94 12.79
CA ALA A 65 -9.25 1.33 13.78
C ALA A 65 -9.42 0.24 14.82
N LEU A 66 -9.73 0.67 16.04
CA LEU A 66 -10.06 -0.21 17.13
C LEU A 66 -11.57 -0.26 17.31
N PRO A 67 -12.10 -1.28 18.04
CA PRO A 67 -13.55 -1.38 18.25
C PRO A 67 -14.16 -0.18 18.97
N ASP A 68 -13.37 0.56 19.75
CA ASP A 68 -13.84 1.76 20.45
C ASP A 68 -13.87 2.99 19.53
N LYS A 69 -13.64 2.80 18.22
CA LYS A 69 -13.67 3.83 17.19
C LYS A 69 -12.48 4.78 17.21
N THR A 70 -11.49 4.55 18.05
CA THR A 70 -10.21 5.25 17.88
C THR A 70 -9.50 4.68 16.66
N TYR A 71 -8.70 5.53 16.01
CA TYR A 71 -8.01 5.10 14.80
C TYR A 71 -6.69 5.82 14.66
N GLN A 72 -5.86 5.28 13.77
CA GLN A 72 -4.62 5.91 13.36
C GLN A 72 -4.50 5.80 11.85
N ASP A 73 -4.19 6.91 11.19
CA ASP A 73 -3.89 6.93 9.76
C ASP A 73 -2.38 6.85 9.60
N ILE A 74 -1.92 5.84 8.88
CA ILE A 74 -0.49 5.56 8.73
C ILE A 74 -0.14 5.67 7.25
N PRO A 75 0.77 6.58 6.88
CA PRO A 75 1.23 6.61 5.49
C PRO A 75 1.84 5.28 5.10
N LEU A 76 1.47 4.80 3.92
CA LEU A 76 1.93 3.49 3.45
C LEU A 76 3.45 3.41 3.41
N ALA A 77 4.11 4.51 3.07
CA ALA A 77 5.56 4.55 2.98
C ALA A 77 6.24 4.14 4.29
N ILE A 78 5.63 4.48 5.43
CA ILE A 78 6.21 4.14 6.72
C ILE A 78 6.15 2.63 6.96
N LEU A 79 5.04 2.00 6.59
CA LEU A 79 4.87 0.56 6.76
C LEU A 79 5.75 -0.22 5.81
N MET A 80 6.02 0.30 4.61
CA MET A 80 6.86 -0.36 3.63
C MET A 80 8.34 -0.15 3.89
N ALA A 81 8.70 0.78 4.76
CA ALA A 81 10.09 1.03 5.10
C ALA A 81 10.68 -0.04 6.01
N GLU A 82 9.82 -0.82 6.69
CA GLU A 82 10.29 -1.88 7.58
C GLU A 82 10.76 -3.08 6.78
N LYS A 83 11.98 -3.50 7.03
CA LYS A 83 12.55 -4.65 6.35
C LYS A 83 11.98 -5.94 6.92
N GLY A 84 11.94 -6.98 6.11
CA GLY A 84 11.44 -8.27 6.53
C GLY A 84 9.94 -8.44 6.33
N ASN A 85 9.36 -7.55 5.61
CA ASN A 85 7.93 -7.69 5.25
C ASN A 85 7.74 -8.88 4.29
#